data_daec1be511c096076cc789cee611d086
#
_entry.id   daec1be511c096076cc789cee611d086
#
_cell.length_a   1.000
_cell.length_b   1.000
_cell.length_c   1.000
_cell.angle_alpha   90.00
_cell.angle_beta   90.00
_cell.angle_gamma   90.00
#
_symmetry.space_group_name_H-M   'P 1'
#
loop_
_entity.id
_entity.type
_entity.pdbx_description
1 polymer ?
#
loop_
_entity_poly.entity_id
_entity_poly.type
_entity_poly.pdbx_seq_one_letter_code
_entity_poly.pdbx_strand_id
1 'polypeptide(L)'
;MRSVFSGPLRAFGIRLLAPPPPAGERLAEGCLEELDRLSGEHGPLLVGGISFGAHLSAEWAARNPGRCTGLLAALPAWNGPAGQAPASLAARLSADLVAENGVDGALAKSADGVPSWLSAELGRAWRRHGAGLAASLRTAAAHPAPALEDLKTLDVPAGVGACLDDPIHPVAVARAWAEALPRAEVGESTLTALGADREALGRATVLAWLKARTRR
;
A
#
# COMPACT_ATOMS: atom_id res chain seq x y z
N MET A 1 -5.94 4.25 3.94
CA MET A 1 -4.76 5.11 4.20
C MET A 1 -4.97 6.05 5.39
N ARG A 2 -5.89 7.04 5.34
CA ARG A 2 -6.08 8.02 6.44
C ARG A 2 -6.38 7.37 7.78
N SER A 3 -7.30 6.41 7.84
CA SER A 3 -7.68 5.68 9.07
C SER A 3 -6.54 4.85 9.68
N VAL A 4 -5.51 4.54 8.91
CA VAL A 4 -4.37 3.71 9.35
C VAL A 4 -3.20 4.56 9.81
N PHE A 5 -2.91 5.67 9.12
CA PHE A 5 -1.67 6.41 9.32
C PHE A 5 -1.82 7.79 9.97
N SER A 6 -3.05 8.38 10.02
CA SER A 6 -3.21 9.77 10.51
C SER A 6 -2.76 9.96 11.95
N GLY A 7 -3.19 9.10 12.88
CA GLY A 7 -2.82 9.19 14.27
C GLY A 7 -1.34 8.90 14.50
N PRO A 8 -0.82 7.75 14.00
CA PRO A 8 0.59 7.41 14.13
C PRO A 8 1.54 8.49 13.63
N LEU A 9 1.29 9.10 12.46
CA LEU A 9 2.15 10.16 11.92
C LEU A 9 2.01 11.47 12.70
N ARG A 10 0.78 11.83 13.08
CA ARG A 10 0.53 13.05 13.88
C ARG A 10 1.24 13.01 15.23
N ALA A 11 1.38 11.84 15.84
CA ALA A 11 2.12 11.67 17.11
C ALA A 11 3.59 12.11 17.00
N PHE A 12 4.14 12.16 15.79
CA PHE A 12 5.50 12.63 15.50
C PHE A 12 5.53 13.97 14.75
N GLY A 13 4.43 14.73 14.76
CA GLY A 13 4.35 16.02 14.11
C GLY A 13 4.31 15.96 12.57
N ILE A 14 4.10 14.78 11.98
CA ILE A 14 4.07 14.58 10.53
C ILE A 14 2.65 14.74 10.01
N ARG A 15 2.47 15.64 9.05
CA ARG A 15 1.18 15.86 8.37
C ARG A 15 1.01 14.85 7.24
N LEU A 16 -0.07 14.08 7.28
CA LEU A 16 -0.44 13.15 6.21
C LEU A 16 -1.18 13.86 5.07
N LEU A 17 -0.60 13.83 3.89
CA LEU A 17 -1.27 14.17 2.63
C LEU A 17 -1.71 12.84 1.98
N ALA A 18 -3.00 12.67 1.76
CA ALA A 18 -3.56 11.46 1.15
C ALA A 18 -4.65 11.88 0.17
N PRO A 19 -4.27 12.34 -1.03
CA PRO A 19 -5.21 12.67 -2.09
C PRO A 19 -6.00 11.43 -2.51
N PRO A 20 -7.21 11.59 -3.06
CA PRO A 20 -7.94 10.47 -3.62
C PRO A 20 -7.16 9.92 -4.83
N PRO A 21 -7.02 8.59 -4.96
CA PRO A 21 -6.37 8.01 -6.13
C PRO A 21 -7.22 8.28 -7.38
N PRO A 22 -6.60 8.45 -8.55
CA PRO A 22 -7.31 8.50 -9.81
C PRO A 22 -8.02 7.16 -10.08
N ALA A 23 -9.09 7.18 -10.86
CA ALA A 23 -9.84 5.97 -11.20
C ALA A 23 -9.45 5.48 -12.60
N GLY A 24 -9.64 4.18 -12.84
CA GLY A 24 -9.46 3.57 -14.14
C GLY A 24 -8.01 3.19 -14.47
N GLU A 25 -7.71 3.15 -15.76
CA GLU A 25 -6.41 2.68 -16.28
C GLU A 25 -5.24 3.57 -15.87
N ARG A 26 -5.49 4.85 -15.62
CA ARG A 26 -4.47 5.80 -15.16
C ARG A 26 -4.16 5.74 -13.66
N LEU A 27 -4.64 4.73 -12.94
CA LEU A 27 -4.45 4.60 -11.50
C LEU A 27 -2.96 4.68 -11.10
N ALA A 28 -2.10 3.90 -11.74
CA ALA A 28 -0.68 3.88 -11.42
C ALA A 28 0.01 5.20 -11.78
N GLU A 29 -0.11 5.59 -13.04
CA GLU A 29 0.50 6.80 -13.60
C GLU A 29 0.07 8.05 -12.82
N GLY A 30 -1.22 8.25 -12.61
CA GLY A 30 -1.70 9.43 -11.91
C GLY A 30 -1.35 9.45 -10.41
N CYS A 31 -1.15 8.30 -9.77
CA CYS A 31 -0.58 8.27 -8.42
C CYS A 31 0.88 8.72 -8.40
N LEU A 32 1.68 8.30 -9.38
CA LEU A 32 3.09 8.73 -9.51
C LEU A 32 3.20 10.22 -9.85
N GLU A 33 2.37 10.72 -10.77
CA GLU A 33 2.26 12.16 -11.10
C GLU A 33 1.89 12.99 -9.86
N GLU A 34 0.98 12.48 -9.02
CA GLU A 34 0.58 13.18 -7.80
C GLU A 34 1.72 13.23 -6.76
N LEU A 35 2.52 12.18 -6.63
CA LEU A 35 3.74 12.21 -5.81
C LEU A 35 4.76 13.22 -6.33
N ASP A 36 4.92 13.32 -7.65
CA ASP A 36 5.78 14.34 -8.29
C ASP A 36 5.30 15.75 -7.99
N ARG A 37 3.99 15.99 -8.13
CA ARG A 37 3.38 17.28 -7.84
C ARG A 37 3.57 17.66 -6.37
N LEU A 38 3.25 16.76 -5.44
CA LEU A 38 3.39 16.99 -4.00
C LEU A 38 4.85 17.26 -3.61
N SER A 39 5.80 16.52 -4.18
CA SER A 39 7.21 16.77 -3.93
C SER A 39 7.69 18.10 -4.50
N GLY A 40 7.14 18.54 -5.63
CA GLY A 40 7.41 19.87 -6.19
C GLY A 40 6.89 20.99 -5.28
N GLU A 41 5.73 20.78 -4.65
CA GLU A 41 5.10 21.80 -3.79
C GLU A 41 5.67 21.83 -2.35
N HIS A 42 6.10 20.68 -1.82
CA HIS A 42 6.46 20.56 -0.41
C HIS A 42 7.92 20.18 -0.16
N GLY A 43 8.70 19.97 -1.22
CA GLY A 43 10.07 19.45 -1.11
C GLY A 43 10.10 17.93 -0.90
N PRO A 44 11.23 17.39 -0.40
CA PRO A 44 11.38 15.95 -0.20
C PRO A 44 10.33 15.36 0.75
N LEU A 45 9.76 14.20 0.39
CA LEU A 45 8.64 13.57 1.06
C LEU A 45 9.04 12.31 1.84
N LEU A 46 8.39 12.07 2.97
CA LEU A 46 8.19 10.72 3.50
C LEU A 46 7.01 10.11 2.73
N VAL A 47 7.30 9.18 1.83
CA VAL A 47 6.27 8.54 1.01
C VAL A 47 5.78 7.23 1.61
N GLY A 48 4.56 6.83 1.29
CA GLY A 48 4.07 5.55 1.78
C GLY A 48 2.72 5.16 1.25
N GLY A 49 2.41 3.89 1.42
CA GLY A 49 1.16 3.30 0.96
C GLY A 49 0.85 1.97 1.59
N ILE A 50 -0.33 1.45 1.27
CA ILE A 50 -0.79 0.11 1.66
C ILE A 50 -0.98 -0.70 0.38
N SER A 51 -0.49 -1.94 0.36
CA SER A 51 -0.63 -2.86 -0.75
C SER A 51 -0.10 -2.23 -2.06
N PHE A 52 -0.92 -2.06 -3.07
CA PHE A 52 -0.55 -1.39 -4.32
C PHE A 52 0.06 0.01 -4.10
N GLY A 53 -0.43 0.77 -3.11
CA GLY A 53 0.15 2.05 -2.75
C GLY A 53 1.58 1.94 -2.19
N ALA A 54 1.94 0.83 -1.54
CA ALA A 54 3.30 0.56 -1.10
C ALA A 54 4.24 0.34 -2.30
N HIS A 55 3.77 -0.40 -3.33
CA HIS A 55 4.51 -0.63 -4.57
C HIS A 55 4.82 0.70 -5.27
N LEU A 56 3.79 1.54 -5.50
CA LEU A 56 3.96 2.83 -6.17
C LEU A 56 4.84 3.79 -5.38
N SER A 57 4.73 3.80 -4.05
CA SER A 57 5.59 4.64 -3.21
C SER A 57 7.06 4.23 -3.30
N ALA A 58 7.35 2.94 -3.29
CA ALA A 58 8.71 2.42 -3.44
C ALA A 58 9.25 2.64 -4.86
N GLU A 59 8.42 2.45 -5.88
CA GLU A 59 8.76 2.73 -7.28
C GLU A 59 9.11 4.21 -7.47
N TRP A 60 8.27 5.11 -6.94
CA TRP A 60 8.52 6.53 -7.03
C TRP A 60 9.81 6.92 -6.30
N ALA A 61 10.02 6.39 -5.10
CA ALA A 61 11.21 6.66 -4.32
C ALA A 61 12.50 6.24 -5.04
N ALA A 62 12.49 5.05 -5.67
CA ALA A 62 13.64 4.56 -6.46
C ALA A 62 13.93 5.43 -7.69
N ARG A 63 12.91 5.98 -8.33
CA ARG A 63 13.05 6.87 -9.51
C ARG A 63 13.43 8.30 -9.13
N ASN A 64 13.28 8.69 -7.87
CA ASN A 64 13.45 10.07 -7.41
C ASN A 64 14.42 10.16 -6.23
N PRO A 65 15.70 9.77 -6.40
CA PRO A 65 16.70 9.90 -5.35
C PRO A 65 16.85 11.38 -4.95
N GLY A 66 16.93 11.63 -3.65
CA GLY A 66 17.00 13.00 -3.11
C GLY A 66 15.65 13.71 -2.92
N ARG A 67 14.55 13.20 -3.51
CA ARG A 67 13.18 13.70 -3.28
C ARG A 67 12.40 12.86 -2.28
N CYS A 68 12.97 11.74 -1.83
CA CYS A 68 12.42 10.85 -0.81
C CYS A 68 13.24 10.91 0.47
N THR A 69 12.61 11.14 1.61
CA THR A 69 13.25 11.17 2.94
C THR A 69 13.01 9.90 3.75
N GLY A 70 12.16 9.00 3.27
CA GLY A 70 11.82 7.74 3.89
C GLY A 70 10.63 7.06 3.24
N LEU A 71 10.47 5.78 3.53
CA LEU A 71 9.43 4.92 2.96
C LEU A 71 8.60 4.25 4.08
N LEU A 72 7.28 4.28 3.94
CA LEU A 72 6.33 3.52 4.75
C LEU A 72 5.58 2.53 3.84
N ALA A 73 6.10 1.32 3.71
CA ALA A 73 5.53 0.27 2.86
C ALA A 73 4.70 -0.71 3.69
N ALA A 74 3.39 -0.50 3.80
CA ALA A 74 2.51 -1.43 4.50
C ALA A 74 1.94 -2.47 3.54
N LEU A 75 1.99 -3.75 3.93
CA LEU A 75 1.45 -4.88 3.19
C LEU A 75 1.91 -4.92 1.72
N PRO A 76 3.21 -4.85 1.41
CA PRO A 76 3.66 -5.09 0.04
C PRO A 76 3.22 -6.50 -0.37
N ALA A 77 2.67 -6.63 -1.58
CA ALA A 77 1.97 -7.84 -1.98
C ALA A 77 2.80 -8.79 -2.84
N TRP A 78 3.79 -8.27 -3.55
CA TRP A 78 4.78 -9.02 -4.36
C TRP A 78 6.02 -8.16 -4.64
N ASN A 79 7.00 -8.74 -5.31
CA ASN A 79 8.19 -8.07 -5.85
C ASN A 79 8.36 -8.45 -7.32
N GLY A 80 8.77 -7.51 -8.15
CA GLY A 80 8.84 -7.68 -9.60
C GLY A 80 7.46 -7.89 -10.24
N PRO A 81 7.34 -8.76 -11.27
CA PRO A 81 6.08 -9.05 -11.91
C PRO A 81 5.06 -9.67 -10.95
N ALA A 82 3.80 -9.24 -11.04
CA ALA A 82 2.73 -9.71 -10.16
C ALA A 82 2.45 -11.24 -10.27
N GLY A 83 2.54 -11.80 -11.46
CA GLY A 83 2.38 -13.24 -11.70
C GLY A 83 1.10 -13.82 -11.09
N GLN A 84 1.28 -14.82 -10.22
CA GLN A 84 0.22 -15.50 -9.48
C GLN A 84 0.16 -15.05 -8.00
N ALA A 85 0.66 -13.87 -7.67
CA ALA A 85 0.58 -13.35 -6.32
C ALA A 85 -0.88 -13.30 -5.84
N PRO A 86 -1.18 -13.72 -4.58
CA PRO A 86 -2.55 -13.81 -4.08
C PRO A 86 -3.33 -12.49 -4.24
N ALA A 87 -2.71 -11.35 -3.96
CA ALA A 87 -3.36 -10.06 -4.10
C ALA A 87 -3.65 -9.68 -5.58
N SER A 88 -2.79 -10.09 -6.53
CA SER A 88 -3.03 -9.90 -7.95
C SER A 88 -4.21 -10.75 -8.44
N LEU A 89 -4.28 -12.01 -8.00
CA LEU A 89 -5.41 -12.89 -8.31
C LEU A 89 -6.71 -12.34 -7.73
N ALA A 90 -6.71 -11.95 -6.45
CA ALA A 90 -7.88 -11.37 -5.79
C ALA A 90 -8.37 -10.09 -6.49
N ALA A 91 -7.44 -9.23 -6.93
CA ALA A 91 -7.80 -8.01 -7.65
C ALA A 91 -8.41 -8.31 -9.03
N ARG A 92 -7.88 -9.29 -9.76
CA ARG A 92 -8.47 -9.74 -11.06
C ARG A 92 -9.88 -10.29 -10.88
N LEU A 93 -10.07 -11.21 -9.93
CA LEU A 93 -11.39 -11.78 -9.64
C LEU A 93 -12.39 -10.69 -9.21
N SER A 94 -11.95 -9.75 -8.38
CA SER A 94 -12.78 -8.60 -7.98
C SER A 94 -13.14 -7.72 -9.19
N ALA A 95 -12.19 -7.48 -10.11
CA ALA A 95 -12.45 -6.70 -11.32
C ALA A 95 -13.52 -7.35 -12.22
N ASP A 96 -13.46 -8.67 -12.36
CA ASP A 96 -14.43 -9.42 -13.15
C ASP A 96 -15.82 -9.41 -12.49
N LEU A 97 -15.89 -9.63 -11.17
CA LEU A 97 -17.13 -9.50 -10.41
C LEU A 97 -17.77 -8.11 -10.55
N VAL A 98 -16.95 -7.06 -10.50
CA VAL A 98 -17.44 -5.66 -10.66
C VAL A 98 -17.91 -5.42 -12.10
N ALA A 99 -17.20 -5.92 -13.10
CA ALA A 99 -17.58 -5.78 -14.51
C ALA A 99 -18.92 -6.48 -14.81
N GLU A 100 -19.16 -7.65 -14.22
CA GLU A 100 -20.37 -8.44 -14.45
C GLU A 100 -21.56 -7.96 -13.63
N ASN A 101 -21.36 -7.51 -12.38
CA ASN A 101 -22.44 -7.31 -11.41
C ASN A 101 -22.54 -5.86 -10.89
N GLY A 102 -21.68 -4.97 -11.36
CA GLY A 102 -21.52 -3.64 -10.77
C GLY A 102 -20.89 -3.69 -9.37
N VAL A 103 -20.67 -2.50 -8.79
CA VAL A 103 -19.98 -2.39 -7.50
C VAL A 103 -20.77 -3.07 -6.37
N ASP A 104 -22.06 -2.79 -6.27
CA ASP A 104 -22.87 -3.32 -5.15
C ASP A 104 -23.13 -4.82 -5.28
N GLY A 105 -23.33 -5.33 -6.51
CA GLY A 105 -23.45 -6.76 -6.76
C GLY A 105 -22.15 -7.53 -6.45
N ALA A 106 -21.01 -6.97 -6.81
CA ALA A 106 -19.71 -7.55 -6.48
C ALA A 106 -19.46 -7.56 -4.98
N LEU A 107 -19.78 -6.48 -4.26
CA LEU A 107 -19.68 -6.41 -2.80
C LEU A 107 -20.55 -7.46 -2.12
N ALA A 108 -21.80 -7.66 -2.58
CA ALA A 108 -22.69 -8.67 -2.03
C ALA A 108 -22.11 -10.09 -2.20
N LYS A 109 -21.57 -10.39 -3.39
CA LYS A 109 -20.94 -11.71 -3.68
C LYS A 109 -19.63 -11.94 -2.96
N SER A 110 -18.90 -10.89 -2.60
CA SER A 110 -17.61 -10.96 -1.89
C SER A 110 -17.76 -10.91 -0.36
N ALA A 111 -18.96 -10.84 0.18
CA ALA A 111 -19.18 -10.66 1.62
C ALA A 111 -18.92 -11.93 2.44
N ASP A 112 -19.10 -13.12 1.84
CA ASP A 112 -18.97 -14.40 2.55
C ASP A 112 -17.52 -14.63 2.99
N GLY A 113 -17.36 -14.94 4.28
CA GLY A 113 -16.04 -15.21 4.88
C GLY A 113 -15.15 -13.99 5.12
N VAL A 114 -15.60 -12.78 4.73
CA VAL A 114 -14.86 -11.54 4.97
C VAL A 114 -15.30 -10.90 6.28
N PRO A 115 -14.36 -10.54 7.18
CA PRO A 115 -14.71 -9.82 8.40
C PRO A 115 -15.52 -8.55 8.12
N SER A 116 -16.54 -8.27 8.94
CA SER A 116 -17.48 -7.14 8.73
C SER A 116 -16.78 -5.79 8.57
N TRP A 117 -15.70 -5.59 9.31
CA TRP A 117 -14.92 -4.37 9.21
C TRP A 117 -14.24 -4.21 7.83
N LEU A 118 -13.75 -5.31 7.27
CA LEU A 118 -13.06 -5.29 5.97
C LEU A 118 -14.09 -5.11 4.85
N SER A 119 -15.24 -5.76 4.93
CA SER A 119 -16.37 -5.55 4.02
C SER A 119 -16.82 -4.08 4.00
N ALA A 120 -16.91 -3.43 5.18
CA ALA A 120 -17.26 -2.02 5.28
C ALA A 120 -16.19 -1.11 4.65
N GLU A 121 -14.90 -1.43 4.83
CA GLU A 121 -13.79 -0.67 4.24
C GLU A 121 -13.77 -0.81 2.71
N LEU A 122 -13.89 -2.05 2.20
CA LEU A 122 -14.00 -2.34 0.77
C LEU A 122 -15.19 -1.60 0.15
N GLY A 123 -16.36 -1.67 0.80
CA GLY A 123 -17.55 -0.98 0.31
C GLY A 123 -17.36 0.53 0.16
N ARG A 124 -16.73 1.17 1.13
CA ARG A 124 -16.40 2.61 1.05
C ARG A 124 -15.40 2.93 -0.06
N ALA A 125 -14.36 2.10 -0.18
CA ALA A 125 -13.31 2.30 -1.19
C ALA A 125 -13.86 2.06 -2.61
N TRP A 126 -14.57 0.97 -2.83
CA TRP A 126 -15.08 0.59 -4.13
C TRP A 126 -16.12 1.57 -4.67
N ARG A 127 -17.09 2.00 -3.82
CA ARG A 127 -18.07 3.01 -4.23
C ARG A 127 -17.44 4.35 -4.61
N ARG A 128 -16.32 4.72 -3.96
CA ARG A 128 -15.59 5.94 -4.31
C ARG A 128 -14.95 5.88 -5.70
N HIS A 129 -14.47 4.70 -6.13
CA HIS A 129 -13.93 4.51 -7.48
C HIS A 129 -15.04 4.48 -8.56
N GLY A 130 -16.26 4.12 -8.19
CA GLY A 130 -17.40 4.10 -9.11
C GLY A 130 -17.18 3.24 -10.35
N ALA A 131 -17.60 3.74 -11.51
CA ALA A 131 -17.49 3.03 -12.79
C ALA A 131 -16.05 2.67 -13.21
N GLY A 132 -15.04 3.38 -12.70
CA GLY A 132 -13.63 3.10 -12.97
C GLY A 132 -13.02 1.96 -12.15
N LEU A 133 -13.77 1.36 -11.21
CA LEU A 133 -13.21 0.39 -10.26
C LEU A 133 -12.63 -0.86 -10.95
N ALA A 134 -13.35 -1.47 -11.89
CA ALA A 134 -12.88 -2.67 -12.58
C ALA A 134 -11.55 -2.43 -13.32
N ALA A 135 -11.42 -1.31 -14.02
CA ALA A 135 -10.18 -0.92 -14.67
C ALA A 135 -9.07 -0.63 -13.66
N SER A 136 -9.37 0.07 -12.55
CA SER A 136 -8.41 0.31 -11.46
C SER A 136 -7.87 -0.99 -10.86
N LEU A 137 -8.73 -1.96 -10.62
CA LEU A 137 -8.35 -3.27 -10.08
C LEU A 137 -7.46 -4.06 -11.07
N ARG A 138 -7.78 -4.02 -12.36
CA ARG A 138 -6.95 -4.66 -13.41
C ARG A 138 -5.58 -3.99 -13.51
N THR A 139 -5.54 -2.66 -13.48
CA THR A 139 -4.28 -1.90 -13.45
C THR A 139 -3.43 -2.30 -12.24
N ALA A 140 -4.01 -2.29 -11.04
CA ALA A 140 -3.29 -2.68 -9.82
C ALA A 140 -2.81 -4.13 -9.87
N ALA A 141 -3.61 -5.07 -10.42
CA ALA A 141 -3.26 -6.48 -10.53
C ALA A 141 -2.12 -6.77 -11.52
N ALA A 142 -1.97 -5.94 -12.54
CA ALA A 142 -0.99 -6.15 -13.61
C ALA A 142 0.31 -5.36 -13.42
N HIS A 143 0.28 -4.28 -12.64
CA HIS A 143 1.42 -3.39 -12.46
C HIS A 143 2.56 -4.11 -11.70
N PRO A 144 3.79 -4.11 -12.23
CA PRO A 144 4.92 -4.71 -11.51
C PRO A 144 5.24 -3.91 -10.25
N ALA A 145 5.58 -4.60 -9.16
CA ALA A 145 6.24 -3.98 -8.03
C ALA A 145 7.73 -3.77 -8.33
N PRO A 146 8.45 -2.94 -7.56
CA PRO A 146 9.90 -2.88 -7.64
C PRO A 146 10.50 -4.28 -7.45
N ALA A 147 11.52 -4.63 -8.23
CA ALA A 147 12.29 -5.83 -7.99
C ALA A 147 13.14 -5.65 -6.71
N LEU A 148 13.52 -6.76 -6.08
CA LEU A 148 14.38 -6.68 -4.87
C LEU A 148 15.71 -5.96 -5.16
N GLU A 149 16.23 -6.08 -6.38
CA GLU A 149 17.44 -5.38 -6.81
C GLU A 149 17.25 -3.86 -6.86
N ASP A 150 16.07 -3.38 -7.28
CA ASP A 150 15.73 -1.95 -7.27
C ASP A 150 15.67 -1.42 -5.84
N LEU A 151 15.12 -2.21 -4.91
CA LEU A 151 15.02 -1.84 -3.50
C LEU A 151 16.39 -1.70 -2.84
N LYS A 152 17.40 -2.46 -3.26
CA LYS A 152 18.78 -2.35 -2.75
C LYS A 152 19.41 -0.98 -3.01
N THR A 153 18.94 -0.25 -4.01
CA THR A 153 19.45 1.08 -4.36
C THR A 153 18.83 2.19 -3.54
N LEU A 154 17.78 1.90 -2.78
CA LEU A 154 16.98 2.89 -2.06
C LEU A 154 17.54 3.13 -0.64
N ASP A 155 18.53 3.99 -0.55
CA ASP A 155 19.18 4.35 0.73
C ASP A 155 18.39 5.42 1.51
N VAL A 156 17.19 5.07 1.90
CA VAL A 156 16.35 5.87 2.81
C VAL A 156 15.83 5.00 3.95
N PRO A 157 15.57 5.56 5.14
CA PRO A 157 14.94 4.80 6.20
C PRO A 157 13.58 4.27 5.76
N ALA A 158 13.32 2.98 5.95
CA ALA A 158 12.08 2.34 5.54
C ALA A 158 11.45 1.55 6.69
N GLY A 159 10.13 1.72 6.85
CA GLY A 159 9.31 0.85 7.68
C GLY A 159 8.44 -0.04 6.79
N VAL A 160 8.59 -1.35 6.92
CA VAL A 160 7.78 -2.32 6.17
C VAL A 160 6.77 -2.95 7.12
N GLY A 161 5.49 -2.69 6.89
CA GLY A 161 4.39 -3.21 7.72
C GLY A 161 3.83 -4.52 7.17
N ALA A 162 3.60 -5.49 8.05
CA ALA A 162 3.01 -6.79 7.71
C ALA A 162 1.89 -7.18 8.68
N CYS A 163 0.91 -7.95 8.19
CA CYS A 163 -0.02 -8.70 9.03
C CYS A 163 0.31 -10.20 8.92
N LEU A 164 0.54 -10.84 10.08
CA LEU A 164 1.00 -12.23 10.13
C LEU A 164 -0.04 -13.24 9.65
N ASP A 165 -1.32 -12.88 9.77
CA ASP A 165 -2.50 -13.67 9.43
C ASP A 165 -3.18 -13.22 8.12
N ASP A 166 -2.48 -12.44 7.26
CA ASP A 166 -3.03 -11.96 5.99
C ASP A 166 -2.74 -12.97 4.86
N PRO A 167 -3.77 -13.67 4.31
CA PRO A 167 -3.55 -14.62 3.22
C PRO A 167 -3.30 -13.94 1.87
N ILE A 168 -3.60 -12.65 1.76
CA ILE A 168 -3.51 -11.88 0.50
C ILE A 168 -2.15 -11.18 0.37
N HIS A 169 -1.57 -10.76 1.50
CA HIS A 169 -0.27 -10.09 1.56
C HIS A 169 0.71 -10.93 2.39
N PRO A 170 1.37 -11.94 1.80
CA PRO A 170 2.23 -12.86 2.55
C PRO A 170 3.33 -12.12 3.30
N VAL A 171 3.48 -12.38 4.60
CA VAL A 171 4.53 -11.76 5.43
C VAL A 171 5.94 -11.98 4.87
N ALA A 172 6.16 -13.06 4.12
CA ALA A 172 7.43 -13.35 3.46
C ALA A 172 7.83 -12.26 2.46
N VAL A 173 6.85 -11.62 1.78
CA VAL A 173 7.11 -10.51 0.86
C VAL A 173 7.61 -9.29 1.64
N ALA A 174 6.96 -8.94 2.74
CA ALA A 174 7.37 -7.81 3.58
C ALA A 174 8.78 -8.01 4.15
N ARG A 175 9.09 -9.24 4.58
CA ARG A 175 10.43 -9.59 5.07
C ARG A 175 11.48 -9.50 3.96
N ALA A 176 11.18 -10.02 2.76
CA ALA A 176 12.08 -9.92 1.61
C ALA A 176 12.35 -8.45 1.20
N TRP A 177 11.32 -7.59 1.27
CA TRP A 177 11.49 -6.16 1.04
C TRP A 177 12.40 -5.52 2.09
N ALA A 178 12.18 -5.81 3.36
CA ALA A 178 12.99 -5.25 4.43
C ALA A 178 14.44 -5.75 4.40
N GLU A 179 14.66 -6.99 3.95
CA GLU A 179 16.01 -7.56 3.78
C GLU A 179 16.74 -6.92 2.58
N ALA A 180 16.02 -6.59 1.50
CA ALA A 180 16.60 -5.95 0.33
C ALA A 180 16.91 -4.47 0.56
N LEU A 181 16.07 -3.74 1.30
CA LEU A 181 16.26 -2.33 1.59
C LEU A 181 17.44 -2.11 2.55
N PRO A 182 18.44 -1.26 2.23
CA PRO A 182 19.64 -1.06 3.05
C PRO A 182 19.37 -0.62 4.50
N ARG A 183 18.29 0.13 4.70
CA ARG A 183 17.93 0.73 5.99
C ARG A 183 16.46 0.50 6.29
N ALA A 184 16.08 -0.75 6.57
CA ALA A 184 14.69 -1.09 6.83
C ALA A 184 14.49 -1.90 8.12
N GLU A 185 13.28 -1.81 8.66
CA GLU A 185 12.76 -2.63 9.74
C GLU A 185 11.37 -3.14 9.38
N VAL A 186 11.03 -4.34 9.86
CA VAL A 186 9.67 -4.87 9.76
C VAL A 186 8.87 -4.51 11.01
N GLY A 187 7.66 -4.00 10.80
CA GLY A 187 6.65 -3.82 11.84
C GLY A 187 5.52 -4.82 11.63
N GLU A 188 5.36 -5.75 12.57
CA GLU A 188 4.36 -6.82 12.46
C GLU A 188 3.07 -6.47 13.22
N SER A 189 1.95 -6.85 12.66
CA SER A 189 0.60 -6.74 13.21
C SER A 189 -0.21 -7.97 12.81
N THR A 190 -1.52 -7.95 13.03
CA THR A 190 -2.47 -8.95 12.53
C THR A 190 -3.69 -8.27 11.94
N LEU A 191 -4.44 -8.97 11.06
CA LEU A 191 -5.73 -8.50 10.58
C LEU A 191 -6.74 -8.36 11.73
N THR A 192 -6.65 -9.24 12.74
CA THR A 192 -7.47 -9.13 13.95
C THR A 192 -7.19 -7.83 14.70
N ALA A 193 -5.92 -7.48 14.92
CA ALA A 193 -5.52 -6.22 15.54
C ALA A 193 -5.95 -5.01 14.71
N LEU A 194 -5.78 -5.08 13.38
CA LEU A 194 -6.23 -4.04 12.44
C LEU A 194 -7.76 -3.89 12.44
N GLY A 195 -8.48 -4.98 12.64
CA GLY A 195 -9.93 -5.00 12.80
C GLY A 195 -10.41 -4.30 14.07
N ALA A 196 -9.73 -4.53 15.18
CA ALA A 196 -10.02 -3.92 16.47
C ALA A 196 -9.58 -2.44 16.51
N ASP A 197 -8.44 -2.13 15.91
CA ASP A 197 -7.87 -0.79 15.87
C ASP A 197 -7.24 -0.51 14.50
N ARG A 198 -7.85 0.38 13.73
CA ARG A 198 -7.42 0.75 12.38
C ARG A 198 -5.99 1.29 12.30
N GLU A 199 -5.46 1.81 13.39
CA GLU A 199 -4.11 2.36 13.44
C GLU A 199 -3.04 1.31 13.79
N ALA A 200 -3.41 0.08 14.14
CA ALA A 200 -2.46 -0.96 14.56
C ALA A 200 -1.35 -1.20 13.53
N LEU A 201 -1.70 -1.38 12.25
CA LEU A 201 -0.75 -1.55 11.17
C LEU A 201 0.09 -0.28 10.94
N GLY A 202 -0.54 0.89 10.99
CA GLY A 202 0.14 2.19 10.82
C GLY A 202 1.16 2.42 11.92
N ARG A 203 0.82 2.13 13.18
CA ARG A 203 1.79 2.23 14.31
C ARG A 203 2.96 1.27 14.12
N ALA A 204 2.70 0.01 13.78
CA ALA A 204 3.76 -0.96 13.52
C ALA A 204 4.72 -0.48 12.43
N THR A 205 4.19 0.00 11.30
CA THR A 205 4.97 0.50 10.17
C THR A 205 5.77 1.76 10.52
N VAL A 206 5.14 2.74 11.21
CA VAL A 206 5.82 3.99 11.62
C VAL A 206 6.90 3.72 12.65
N LEU A 207 6.67 2.84 13.63
CA LEU A 207 7.69 2.45 14.61
C LEU A 207 8.87 1.73 13.94
N ALA A 208 8.62 0.87 12.96
CA ALA A 208 9.68 0.23 12.17
C ALA A 208 10.52 1.29 11.44
N TRP A 209 9.88 2.25 10.76
CA TRP A 209 10.59 3.35 10.11
C TRP A 209 11.43 4.18 11.09
N LEU A 210 10.91 4.49 12.28
CA LEU A 210 11.66 5.21 13.29
C LEU A 210 12.91 4.45 13.76
N LYS A 211 12.80 3.12 13.93
CA LYS A 211 13.96 2.27 14.25
C LYS A 211 14.98 2.28 13.11
N ALA A 212 14.52 2.19 11.85
CA ALA A 212 15.39 2.24 10.68
C ALA A 212 16.16 3.58 10.57
N ARG A 213 15.58 4.70 11.02
CA ARG A 213 16.26 6.02 11.07
C ARG A 213 17.44 6.06 12.03
N THR A 214 17.44 5.26 13.08
CA THR A 214 18.51 5.26 14.10
C THR A 214 19.65 4.31 13.75
N ARG A 215 19.46 3.41 12.77
CA ARG A 215 20.55 2.59 12.22
C ARG A 215 21.44 3.45 11.32
N ARG A 216 22.71 3.50 11.66
CA ARG A 216 23.78 4.13 10.83
C ARG A 216 24.43 3.07 9.96
#